data_532de471875ac75f98f61aecfe6e3759
#
_entry.id   532de471875ac75f98f61aecfe6e3759
#
_cell.length_a   1.000
_cell.length_b   1.000
_cell.length_c   1.000
_cell.angle_alpha   90.00
_cell.angle_beta   90.00
_cell.angle_gamma   90.00
#
_symmetry.space_group_name_H-M   'P 1'
#
loop_
_entity.id
_entity.type
_entity.pdbx_description
1 polymer ?
#
loop_
_entity_poly.entity_id
_entity_poly.type
_entity_poly.pdbx_seq_one_letter_code
_entity_poly.pdbx_strand_id
1 'polypeptide(L)'
;MNCIPNFKLLWKQILIGFGMILLSCARQNPAIDENELAVRQSILALQKQIEESLSSRVLSTVPNGDGSYTTSVRAVSYDVWIKFSFSNLQQALVPDSASGWDVGFQRFKLQTNSGLTNISGNGGACETNPVITDFNIAAASSSTALGCTDANFSPDTNVSELAAGGVQTNYIGSDVLNKWFHYSLAFLQPNHRIFVIRSNTGNEYYIFQVTGYYSPEGTSAYPTVRWKQIPY
;
A
#
# COMPACT_ATOMS: atom_id res chain seq x y z
N MET A 1 -43.66 -3.86 -16.08
CA MET A 1 -42.29 -4.45 -16.04
C MET A 1 -41.33 -3.32 -15.73
N ASN A 2 -41.00 -3.15 -14.44
CA ASN A 2 -40.14 -2.05 -13.98
C ASN A 2 -38.71 -2.56 -13.90
N CYS A 3 -37.81 -2.06 -14.78
CA CYS A 3 -36.39 -2.26 -14.67
C CYS A 3 -35.85 -1.33 -13.58
N ILE A 4 -35.39 -1.89 -12.47
CA ILE A 4 -34.64 -1.18 -11.44
C ILE A 4 -33.18 -1.16 -11.89
N PRO A 5 -32.57 0.01 -12.15
CA PRO A 5 -31.17 0.06 -12.54
C PRO A 5 -30.27 -0.24 -11.33
N ASN A 6 -29.27 -1.06 -11.57
CA ASN A 6 -28.30 -1.57 -10.62
C ASN A 6 -27.41 -0.42 -10.09
N PHE A 7 -27.63 0.02 -8.86
CA PHE A 7 -27.04 1.21 -8.22
C PHE A 7 -25.48 1.17 -8.13
N LYS A 8 -24.88 0.00 -8.27
CA LYS A 8 -23.41 -0.17 -8.25
C LYS A 8 -22.71 0.25 -9.55
N LEU A 9 -23.44 0.25 -10.69
CA LEU A 9 -22.86 0.66 -11.98
C LEU A 9 -22.89 2.19 -12.15
N LEU A 10 -23.82 2.88 -11.48
CA LEU A 10 -23.99 4.33 -11.63
C LEU A 10 -22.82 5.13 -11.06
N TRP A 11 -22.18 4.67 -10.00
CA TRP A 11 -21.10 5.43 -9.34
C TRP A 11 -19.80 5.45 -10.15
N LYS A 12 -19.46 4.36 -10.85
CA LYS A 12 -18.29 4.36 -11.77
C LYS A 12 -18.54 5.21 -13.03
N GLN A 13 -19.78 5.29 -13.50
CA GLN A 13 -20.12 6.10 -14.68
C GLN A 13 -20.22 7.59 -14.37
N ILE A 14 -20.58 8.00 -13.16
CA ILE A 14 -20.64 9.40 -12.75
C ILE A 14 -19.25 10.02 -12.70
N LEU A 15 -18.23 9.30 -12.23
CA LEU A 15 -16.83 9.79 -12.23
C LEU A 15 -16.21 9.90 -13.61
N ILE A 16 -16.55 8.99 -14.53
CA ILE A 16 -16.06 9.02 -15.92
C ILE A 16 -16.88 10.01 -16.77
N GLY A 17 -18.18 10.12 -16.52
CA GLY A 17 -19.07 11.03 -17.24
C GLY A 17 -18.79 12.51 -16.96
N PHE A 18 -18.40 12.88 -15.74
CA PHE A 18 -18.04 14.26 -15.40
C PHE A 18 -16.72 14.71 -16.06
N GLY A 19 -15.78 13.79 -16.29
CA GLY A 19 -14.54 14.09 -17.03
C GLY A 19 -14.74 14.26 -18.54
N MET A 20 -15.72 13.56 -19.14
CA MET A 20 -15.93 13.62 -20.59
C MET A 20 -16.87 14.76 -21.05
N ILE A 21 -17.78 15.24 -20.21
CA ILE A 21 -18.67 16.37 -20.58
C ILE A 21 -17.89 17.69 -20.67
N LEU A 22 -16.72 17.81 -20.00
CA LEU A 22 -15.89 19.00 -20.07
C LEU A 22 -14.94 19.03 -21.29
N LEU A 23 -14.83 17.93 -22.05
CA LEU A 23 -13.94 17.84 -23.22
C LEU A 23 -14.63 18.02 -24.58
N SER A 24 -15.95 18.06 -24.63
CA SER A 24 -16.68 18.10 -25.92
C SER A 24 -17.11 19.48 -26.39
N CYS A 25 -16.82 20.55 -25.64
CA CYS A 25 -17.17 21.95 -26.05
C CYS A 25 -15.98 22.87 -26.27
N ALA A 26 -14.81 22.34 -26.66
CA ALA A 26 -13.65 23.16 -27.00
C ALA A 26 -13.55 23.40 -28.51
N ARG A 27 -14.46 24.19 -29.06
CA ARG A 27 -14.25 24.87 -30.35
C ARG A 27 -14.83 26.28 -30.30
N GLN A 28 -14.11 27.11 -29.65
CA GLN A 28 -13.94 28.57 -29.83
C GLN A 28 -13.30 29.10 -28.58
N ASN A 29 -12.18 29.79 -28.74
CA ASN A 29 -11.40 30.37 -27.67
C ASN A 29 -12.17 31.56 -27.05
N PRO A 30 -13.03 31.39 -26.04
CA PRO A 30 -13.44 32.51 -25.20
C PRO A 30 -12.36 32.70 -24.19
N ALA A 31 -12.00 33.94 -23.92
CA ALA A 31 -11.22 34.27 -22.74
C ALA A 31 -11.82 33.50 -21.55
N ILE A 32 -10.99 32.68 -20.88
CA ILE A 32 -11.44 31.87 -19.74
C ILE A 32 -12.03 32.87 -18.74
N ASP A 33 -13.32 32.74 -18.45
CA ASP A 33 -13.99 33.60 -17.49
C ASP A 33 -13.29 33.39 -16.13
N GLU A 34 -12.86 34.48 -15.52
CA GLU A 34 -12.17 34.46 -14.21
C GLU A 34 -13.01 33.70 -13.15
N ASN A 35 -14.34 33.75 -13.27
CA ASN A 35 -15.23 32.98 -12.42
C ASN A 35 -15.13 31.46 -12.69
N GLU A 36 -14.99 31.03 -13.94
CA GLU A 36 -14.81 29.61 -14.26
C GLU A 36 -13.45 29.12 -13.72
N LEU A 37 -12.39 29.93 -13.83
CA LEU A 37 -11.08 29.59 -13.28
C LEU A 37 -11.14 29.47 -11.74
N ALA A 38 -11.80 30.39 -11.05
CA ALA A 38 -11.99 30.37 -9.61
C ALA A 38 -12.79 29.14 -9.14
N VAL A 39 -13.84 28.76 -9.87
CA VAL A 39 -14.63 27.56 -9.59
C VAL A 39 -13.78 26.30 -9.77
N ARG A 40 -12.98 26.18 -10.84
CA ARG A 40 -12.07 25.06 -11.07
C ARG A 40 -11.03 24.92 -9.95
N GLN A 41 -10.43 26.04 -9.53
CA GLN A 41 -9.48 26.05 -8.41
C GLN A 41 -10.14 25.63 -7.10
N SER A 42 -11.37 26.06 -6.84
CA SER A 42 -12.12 25.67 -5.65
C SER A 42 -12.46 24.18 -5.65
N ILE A 43 -12.82 23.61 -6.80
CA ILE A 43 -13.08 22.18 -6.95
C ILE A 43 -11.81 21.37 -6.69
N LEU A 44 -10.67 21.79 -7.25
CA LEU A 44 -9.38 21.11 -7.04
C LEU A 44 -8.94 21.17 -5.57
N ALA A 45 -9.14 22.32 -4.91
CA ALA A 45 -8.85 22.47 -3.49
C ALA A 45 -9.73 21.56 -2.62
N LEU A 46 -11.02 21.47 -2.94
CA LEU A 46 -11.95 20.57 -2.23
C LEU A 46 -11.61 19.09 -2.47
N GLN A 47 -11.26 18.70 -3.69
CA GLN A 47 -10.80 17.35 -3.99
C GLN A 47 -9.56 17.00 -3.17
N LYS A 48 -8.56 17.90 -3.12
CA LYS A 48 -7.36 17.71 -2.31
C LYS A 48 -7.68 17.56 -0.83
N GLN A 49 -8.57 18.39 -0.27
CA GLN A 49 -9.03 18.26 1.12
C GLN A 49 -9.73 16.92 1.40
N ILE A 50 -10.54 16.44 0.47
CA ILE A 50 -11.22 15.13 0.58
C ILE A 50 -10.17 14.01 0.55
N GLU A 51 -9.20 14.05 -0.35
CA GLU A 51 -8.11 13.07 -0.44
C GLU A 51 -7.27 13.06 0.83
N GLU A 52 -6.88 14.22 1.36
CA GLU A 52 -6.14 14.35 2.62
C GLU A 52 -6.95 13.81 3.81
N SER A 53 -8.24 14.09 3.88
CA SER A 53 -9.11 13.58 4.95
C SER A 53 -9.34 12.07 4.87
N LEU A 54 -9.43 11.51 3.68
CA LEU A 54 -9.52 10.06 3.46
C LEU A 54 -8.19 9.39 3.79
N SER A 55 -7.05 9.99 3.40
CA SER A 55 -5.71 9.51 3.68
C SER A 55 -5.45 9.40 5.19
N SER A 56 -5.77 10.42 5.95
CA SER A 56 -5.58 10.43 7.41
C SER A 56 -6.42 9.38 8.16
N ARG A 57 -7.52 8.92 7.56
CA ARG A 57 -8.39 7.85 8.12
C ARG A 57 -7.92 6.45 7.75
N VAL A 58 -7.11 6.33 6.72
CA VAL A 58 -6.70 5.03 6.14
C VAL A 58 -5.30 4.65 6.57
N LEU A 59 -4.44 5.64 6.85
CA LEU A 59 -3.06 5.43 7.21
C LEU A 59 -2.62 6.44 8.28
N SER A 60 -1.93 5.93 9.31
CA SER A 60 -1.32 6.75 10.36
C SER A 60 0.10 6.29 10.61
N THR A 61 1.06 7.19 10.50
CA THR A 61 2.48 6.92 10.79
C THR A 61 2.95 7.80 11.93
N VAL A 62 3.57 7.18 12.93
CA VAL A 62 4.13 7.87 14.10
C VAL A 62 5.60 7.47 14.30
N PRO A 63 6.49 8.42 14.63
CA PRO A 63 7.87 8.12 14.99
C PRO A 63 7.94 7.49 16.39
N ASN A 64 8.85 6.54 16.58
CA ASN A 64 9.04 5.83 17.87
C ASN A 64 10.18 6.44 18.72
N GLY A 65 10.87 7.48 18.25
CA GLY A 65 11.95 8.14 18.97
C GLY A 65 13.33 7.49 18.81
N ASP A 66 13.41 6.26 18.27
CA ASP A 66 14.65 5.50 18.00
C ASP A 66 15.04 5.50 16.51
N GLY A 67 14.45 6.40 15.76
CA GLY A 67 14.60 6.49 14.30
C GLY A 67 13.75 5.46 13.54
N SER A 68 12.96 4.63 14.23
CA SER A 68 11.94 3.80 13.60
C SER A 68 10.57 4.48 13.61
N TYR A 69 9.67 3.94 12.82
CA TYR A 69 8.29 4.39 12.68
C TYR A 69 7.33 3.23 12.90
N THR A 70 6.14 3.55 13.39
CA THR A 70 4.99 2.63 13.40
C THR A 70 3.93 3.18 12.48
N THR A 71 3.50 2.37 11.50
CA THR A 71 2.43 2.71 10.56
C THR A 71 1.27 1.76 10.76
N SER A 72 0.09 2.30 11.00
CA SER A 72 -1.19 1.56 11.04
C SER A 72 -1.98 1.84 9.78
N VAL A 73 -2.49 0.79 9.14
CA VAL A 73 -3.18 0.87 7.86
C VAL A 73 -4.57 0.27 7.97
N ARG A 74 -5.59 0.96 7.48
CA ARG A 74 -6.96 0.43 7.35
C ARG A 74 -7.15 -0.20 5.98
N ALA A 75 -6.73 -1.45 5.81
CA ALA A 75 -6.73 -2.18 4.54
C ALA A 75 -7.96 -3.08 4.35
N VAL A 76 -9.15 -2.62 4.76
CA VAL A 76 -10.37 -3.45 4.84
C VAL A 76 -10.98 -3.86 3.50
N SER A 77 -10.61 -3.20 2.40
CA SER A 77 -11.14 -3.49 1.07
C SER A 77 -10.63 -4.83 0.55
N TYR A 78 -11.48 -5.54 -0.21
CA TYR A 78 -11.09 -6.73 -0.97
C TYR A 78 -10.56 -6.38 -2.37
N ASP A 79 -10.85 -5.16 -2.86
CA ASP A 79 -10.59 -4.74 -4.24
C ASP A 79 -9.56 -3.61 -4.35
N VAL A 80 -9.32 -2.88 -3.24
CA VAL A 80 -8.46 -1.67 -3.24
C VAL A 80 -7.20 -1.93 -2.44
N TRP A 81 -6.06 -1.67 -3.04
CA TRP A 81 -4.76 -1.64 -2.40
C TRP A 81 -4.47 -0.27 -1.81
N ILE A 82 -4.04 -0.25 -0.55
CA ILE A 82 -3.54 0.95 0.11
C ILE A 82 -2.03 0.97 -0.06
N LYS A 83 -1.51 1.96 -0.78
CA LYS A 83 -0.09 2.08 -1.08
C LYS A 83 0.59 3.08 -0.16
N PHE A 84 1.81 2.77 0.23
CA PHE A 84 2.59 3.53 1.17
C PHE A 84 3.99 3.78 0.62
N SER A 85 4.52 4.98 0.86
CA SER A 85 5.91 5.35 0.57
C SER A 85 6.64 5.60 1.88
N PHE A 86 7.76 4.94 2.06
CA PHE A 86 8.61 5.13 3.24
C PHE A 86 9.25 6.52 3.28
N SER A 87 9.66 7.06 2.13
CA SER A 87 10.32 8.35 2.04
C SER A 87 9.37 9.53 2.28
N ASN A 88 8.12 9.42 1.82
CA ASN A 88 7.14 10.50 1.90
C ASN A 88 6.19 10.37 3.09
N LEU A 89 6.19 9.23 3.80
CA LEU A 89 5.27 8.92 4.91
C LEU A 89 3.79 9.05 4.53
N GLN A 90 3.47 8.95 3.25
CA GLN A 90 2.15 9.21 2.69
C GLN A 90 1.57 7.98 2.04
N GLN A 91 0.25 7.94 2.02
CA GLN A 91 -0.53 7.03 1.22
C GLN A 91 -0.64 7.57 -0.20
N ALA A 92 -0.43 6.69 -1.18
CA ALA A 92 -0.72 6.97 -2.57
C ALA A 92 -1.91 6.11 -3.02
N LEU A 93 -3.01 6.74 -3.41
CA LEU A 93 -4.09 6.12 -4.18
C LEU A 93 -3.73 6.19 -5.66
N VAL A 94 -2.69 5.45 -6.04
CA VAL A 94 -2.14 5.44 -7.40
C VAL A 94 -2.27 4.04 -8.00
N PRO A 95 -2.31 3.90 -9.34
CA PRO A 95 -2.30 2.59 -9.99
C PRO A 95 -1.00 1.83 -9.68
N ASP A 96 -1.02 0.52 -9.84
CA ASP A 96 0.14 -0.35 -9.58
C ASP A 96 1.36 0.07 -10.40
N SER A 97 1.15 0.51 -11.64
CA SER A 97 2.20 0.97 -12.55
C SER A 97 2.84 2.32 -12.18
N ALA A 98 2.31 3.04 -11.17
CA ALA A 98 2.87 4.32 -10.77
C ALA A 98 4.17 4.13 -9.97
N SER A 99 5.09 5.08 -10.13
CA SER A 99 6.23 5.27 -9.22
C SER A 99 5.80 5.98 -7.94
N GLY A 100 6.66 5.96 -6.91
CA GLY A 100 6.47 6.79 -5.70
C GLY A 100 5.76 6.09 -4.55
N TRP A 101 5.53 4.78 -4.63
CA TRP A 101 5.12 3.93 -3.51
C TRP A 101 6.07 2.75 -3.37
N ASP A 102 6.17 2.16 -2.18
CA ASP A 102 7.13 1.08 -1.88
C ASP A 102 6.42 -0.20 -1.48
N VAL A 103 5.38 -0.13 -0.65
CA VAL A 103 4.62 -1.28 -0.17
C VAL A 103 3.12 -1.04 -0.29
N GLY A 104 2.37 -2.07 -0.67
CA GLY A 104 0.92 -2.07 -0.76
C GLY A 104 0.28 -3.05 0.22
N PHE A 105 -0.90 -2.67 0.74
CA PHE A 105 -1.68 -3.44 1.70
C PHE A 105 -3.08 -3.67 1.18
N GLN A 106 -3.54 -4.91 1.20
CA GLN A 106 -4.94 -5.29 0.95
C GLN A 106 -5.30 -6.42 1.90
N ARG A 107 -6.00 -6.09 2.98
CA ARG A 107 -6.28 -7.01 4.08
C ARG A 107 -4.97 -7.61 4.62
N PHE A 108 -4.77 -8.93 4.54
CA PHE A 108 -3.54 -9.62 4.95
C PHE A 108 -2.47 -9.69 3.84
N LYS A 109 -2.82 -9.31 2.63
CA LYS A 109 -1.93 -9.38 1.46
C LYS A 109 -0.99 -8.19 1.42
N LEU A 110 0.25 -8.45 1.08
CA LEU A 110 1.29 -7.44 0.90
C LEU A 110 1.87 -7.52 -0.50
N GLN A 111 2.21 -6.37 -1.06
CA GLN A 111 2.90 -6.24 -2.33
C GLN A 111 4.02 -5.21 -2.23
N THR A 112 5.00 -5.30 -3.13
CA THR A 112 6.06 -4.31 -3.32
C THR A 112 5.91 -3.66 -4.70
N ASN A 113 6.55 -2.52 -4.90
CA ASN A 113 6.56 -1.87 -6.22
C ASN A 113 7.58 -2.54 -7.13
N SER A 114 7.25 -3.74 -7.62
CA SER A 114 8.16 -4.58 -8.40
C SER A 114 7.42 -5.70 -9.17
N GLY A 115 8.14 -6.38 -10.04
CA GLY A 115 7.73 -7.63 -10.68
C GLY A 115 6.39 -7.55 -11.40
N LEU A 116 5.47 -8.50 -11.12
CA LEU A 116 4.15 -8.53 -11.75
C LEU A 116 3.23 -7.40 -11.27
N THR A 117 3.48 -6.81 -10.10
CA THR A 117 2.73 -5.64 -9.61
C THR A 117 3.10 -4.40 -10.40
N ASN A 118 4.40 -4.15 -10.61
CA ASN A 118 4.92 -3.08 -11.45
C ASN A 118 6.21 -3.51 -12.12
N ILE A 119 6.15 -3.78 -13.41
CA ILE A 119 7.31 -4.26 -14.21
C ILE A 119 8.44 -3.22 -14.31
N SER A 120 8.15 -1.94 -14.10
CA SER A 120 9.12 -0.85 -14.10
C SER A 120 9.63 -0.48 -12.71
N GLY A 121 9.07 -1.09 -11.66
CA GLY A 121 9.48 -0.85 -10.28
C GLY A 121 10.73 -1.63 -9.92
N ASN A 122 11.64 -1.01 -9.17
CA ASN A 122 12.89 -1.63 -8.71
C ASN A 122 12.80 -2.13 -7.26
N GLY A 123 11.61 -2.15 -6.68
CA GLY A 123 11.36 -2.64 -5.34
C GLY A 123 11.63 -4.14 -5.18
N GLY A 124 11.24 -4.66 -4.06
CA GLY A 124 11.34 -6.08 -3.75
C GLY A 124 11.44 -6.34 -2.26
N ALA A 125 11.25 -7.58 -1.87
CA ALA A 125 11.35 -8.00 -0.48
C ALA A 125 12.36 -9.14 -0.31
N CYS A 126 13.04 -9.14 0.83
CA CYS A 126 13.98 -10.20 1.25
C CYS A 126 13.65 -10.60 2.69
N GLU A 127 13.59 -11.89 2.99
CA GLU A 127 13.53 -12.40 4.36
C GLU A 127 14.96 -12.44 4.92
N THR A 128 15.16 -11.99 6.17
CA THR A 128 16.47 -12.02 6.82
C THR A 128 16.99 -13.46 6.94
N ASN A 129 18.31 -13.64 6.75
CA ASN A 129 18.95 -14.93 6.86
C ASN A 129 20.18 -14.82 7.79
N PRO A 130 20.14 -15.41 9.01
CA PRO A 130 19.03 -16.19 9.56
C PRO A 130 17.76 -15.37 9.80
N VAL A 131 16.61 -16.05 9.91
CA VAL A 131 15.33 -15.39 10.24
C VAL A 131 15.43 -14.71 11.60
N ILE A 132 15.17 -13.42 11.64
CA ILE A 132 15.23 -12.57 12.84
C ILE A 132 13.81 -12.09 13.17
N THR A 133 13.50 -12.02 14.47
CA THR A 133 12.23 -11.49 14.98
C THR A 133 12.45 -10.31 15.94
N ASP A 134 13.67 -10.07 16.39
CA ASP A 134 14.03 -8.91 17.22
C ASP A 134 14.33 -7.70 16.32
N PHE A 135 13.43 -6.72 16.37
CA PHE A 135 13.54 -5.52 15.57
C PHE A 135 14.80 -4.69 15.89
N ASN A 136 15.23 -4.66 17.15
CA ASN A 136 16.37 -3.81 17.55
C ASN A 136 17.70 -4.38 17.02
N ILE A 137 17.82 -5.72 16.96
CA ILE A 137 18.97 -6.37 16.33
C ILE A 137 19.02 -6.01 14.84
N ALA A 138 17.91 -6.14 14.14
CA ALA A 138 17.85 -5.81 12.73
C ALA A 138 18.07 -4.30 12.45
N ALA A 139 17.55 -3.45 13.32
CA ALA A 139 17.66 -1.98 13.20
C ALA A 139 19.10 -1.45 13.40
N ALA A 140 19.97 -2.24 13.98
CA ALA A 140 21.40 -1.95 14.16
C ALA A 140 22.28 -2.52 13.05
N SER A 141 21.69 -3.22 12.07
CA SER A 141 22.39 -3.96 11.01
C SER A 141 22.26 -3.28 9.66
N SER A 142 23.07 -3.68 8.69
CA SER A 142 22.88 -3.34 7.28
C SER A 142 22.06 -4.42 6.57
N SER A 143 21.52 -4.10 5.38
CA SER A 143 20.80 -5.06 4.53
C SER A 143 21.65 -6.30 4.25
N THR A 144 22.90 -6.12 3.87
CA THR A 144 23.85 -7.22 3.57
C THR A 144 24.16 -8.05 4.82
N ALA A 145 24.32 -7.43 5.98
CA ALA A 145 24.55 -8.15 7.25
C ALA A 145 23.33 -8.99 7.65
N LEU A 146 22.14 -8.61 7.22
CA LEU A 146 20.89 -9.36 7.39
C LEU A 146 20.71 -10.47 6.34
N GLY A 147 21.68 -10.69 5.45
CA GLY A 147 21.63 -11.67 4.37
C GLY A 147 20.83 -11.21 3.15
N CYS A 148 20.45 -9.93 3.08
CA CYS A 148 19.68 -9.34 2.00
C CYS A 148 20.58 -8.54 1.06
N THR A 149 21.19 -9.23 0.12
CA THR A 149 21.95 -8.65 -1.01
C THR A 149 21.03 -8.46 -2.22
N ASP A 150 21.45 -7.73 -3.24
CA ASP A 150 20.65 -7.47 -4.44
C ASP A 150 20.09 -8.74 -5.10
N ALA A 151 20.86 -9.83 -5.04
CA ALA A 151 20.46 -11.14 -5.56
C ALA A 151 19.35 -11.83 -4.75
N ASN A 152 19.12 -11.42 -3.52
CA ASN A 152 18.15 -12.03 -2.61
C ASN A 152 16.79 -11.31 -2.59
N PHE A 153 16.67 -10.12 -3.19
CA PHE A 153 15.40 -9.43 -3.28
C PHE A 153 14.50 -10.09 -4.32
N SER A 154 13.39 -10.63 -3.85
CA SER A 154 12.37 -11.24 -4.70
C SER A 154 11.37 -10.19 -5.16
N PRO A 155 11.10 -10.09 -6.47
CA PRO A 155 10.03 -9.28 -6.99
C PRO A 155 8.65 -9.92 -6.71
N ASP A 156 7.59 -9.15 -6.87
CA ASP A 156 6.23 -9.63 -6.77
C ASP A 156 5.88 -10.64 -7.86
N THR A 157 5.15 -11.67 -7.48
CA THR A 157 4.73 -12.79 -8.34
C THR A 157 3.26 -13.13 -8.13
N ASN A 158 2.78 -14.21 -8.77
CA ASN A 158 1.49 -14.81 -8.42
C ASN A 158 1.65 -15.58 -7.11
N VAL A 159 0.99 -15.09 -6.06
CA VAL A 159 0.96 -15.71 -4.73
C VAL A 159 -0.31 -16.55 -4.62
N SER A 160 -0.18 -17.77 -4.10
CA SER A 160 -1.28 -18.66 -3.78
C SER A 160 -1.30 -18.90 -2.29
N GLU A 161 -2.36 -18.45 -1.63
CA GLU A 161 -2.51 -18.49 -0.18
C GLU A 161 -3.76 -19.26 0.23
N LEU A 162 -3.64 -20.09 1.24
CA LEU A 162 -4.77 -20.76 1.86
C LEU A 162 -5.37 -19.84 2.94
N ALA A 163 -6.46 -19.17 2.61
CA ALA A 163 -7.18 -18.34 3.55
C ALA A 163 -7.87 -19.16 4.66
N ALA A 164 -8.27 -18.47 5.75
CA ALA A 164 -9.05 -19.10 6.80
C ALA A 164 -10.30 -19.79 6.23
N GLY A 165 -10.56 -21.02 6.67
CA GLY A 165 -11.66 -21.86 6.14
C GLY A 165 -11.27 -22.70 4.92
N GLY A 166 -10.00 -22.77 4.54
CA GLY A 166 -9.51 -23.65 3.47
C GLY A 166 -9.77 -23.14 2.06
N VAL A 167 -10.16 -21.88 1.91
CA VAL A 167 -10.37 -21.24 0.60
C VAL A 167 -9.03 -20.76 0.06
N GLN A 168 -8.64 -21.27 -1.12
CA GLN A 168 -7.44 -20.80 -1.80
C GLN A 168 -7.70 -19.45 -2.45
N THR A 169 -6.84 -18.47 -2.19
CA THR A 169 -6.85 -17.16 -2.83
C THR A 169 -5.59 -16.96 -3.65
N ASN A 170 -5.75 -16.45 -4.86
CA ASN A 170 -4.63 -16.11 -5.74
C ASN A 170 -4.61 -14.59 -5.94
N TYR A 171 -3.44 -13.98 -5.87
CA TYR A 171 -3.26 -12.55 -6.10
C TYR A 171 -1.83 -12.27 -6.55
N ILE A 172 -1.62 -11.09 -7.14
CA ILE A 172 -0.27 -10.60 -7.43
C ILE A 172 0.25 -9.87 -6.19
N GLY A 173 1.42 -10.27 -5.70
CA GLY A 173 2.04 -9.68 -4.52
C GLY A 173 3.37 -10.32 -4.14
N SER A 174 3.84 -10.05 -2.94
CA SER A 174 5.13 -10.54 -2.44
C SER A 174 4.98 -11.89 -1.73
N ASP A 175 5.50 -12.95 -2.33
CA ASP A 175 5.57 -14.28 -1.69
C ASP A 175 6.46 -14.25 -0.43
N VAL A 176 7.49 -13.42 -0.42
CA VAL A 176 8.37 -13.23 0.74
C VAL A 176 7.60 -12.60 1.89
N LEU A 177 6.93 -11.47 1.66
CA LEU A 177 6.16 -10.79 2.71
C LEU A 177 4.95 -11.60 3.16
N ASN A 178 4.42 -12.50 2.32
CA ASN A 178 3.30 -13.37 2.67
C ASN A 178 3.59 -14.29 3.87
N LYS A 179 4.85 -14.47 4.24
CA LYS A 179 5.29 -15.24 5.41
C LYS A 179 5.17 -14.49 6.74
N TRP A 180 4.57 -13.30 6.79
CA TRP A 180 4.49 -12.45 7.98
C TRP A 180 3.54 -12.99 9.06
N PHE A 181 2.67 -13.94 8.76
CA PHE A 181 1.61 -14.42 9.65
C PHE A 181 1.53 -15.95 9.73
N HIS A 182 0.77 -16.41 10.70
CA HIS A 182 0.25 -17.77 10.80
C HIS A 182 -1.18 -17.73 11.34
N TYR A 183 -1.94 -18.80 11.12
CA TYR A 183 -3.26 -18.96 11.73
C TYR A 183 -3.14 -19.68 13.07
N SER A 184 -3.75 -19.10 14.12
CA SER A 184 -3.93 -19.72 15.42
C SER A 184 -5.41 -19.66 15.81
N LEU A 185 -6.08 -20.81 15.98
CA LEU A 185 -7.50 -20.91 16.34
C LEU A 185 -8.41 -20.03 15.44
N ALA A 186 -8.20 -20.06 14.14
CA ALA A 186 -8.90 -19.25 13.11
C ALA A 186 -8.57 -17.74 13.13
N PHE A 187 -7.69 -17.28 14.02
CA PHE A 187 -7.20 -15.90 14.02
C PHE A 187 -5.85 -15.83 13.30
N LEU A 188 -5.69 -14.79 12.49
CA LEU A 188 -4.43 -14.47 11.83
C LEU A 188 -3.55 -13.71 12.84
N GLN A 189 -2.36 -14.24 13.09
CA GLN A 189 -1.42 -13.65 14.04
C GLN A 189 -0.07 -13.37 13.36
N PRO A 190 0.54 -12.19 13.61
CA PRO A 190 1.90 -11.92 13.16
C PRO A 190 2.88 -12.91 13.77
N ASN A 191 3.83 -13.40 12.99
CA ASN A 191 4.94 -14.21 13.46
C ASN A 191 6.18 -13.37 13.79
N HIS A 192 6.07 -12.04 13.66
CA HIS A 192 7.09 -11.04 13.96
C HIS A 192 8.41 -11.21 13.17
N ARG A 193 8.39 -11.94 12.08
CA ARG A 193 9.55 -12.02 11.16
C ARG A 193 9.91 -10.65 10.66
N ILE A 194 11.20 -10.42 10.47
CA ILE A 194 11.72 -9.21 9.88
C ILE A 194 12.07 -9.47 8.43
N PHE A 195 11.66 -8.54 7.61
CA PHE A 195 11.97 -8.48 6.20
C PHE A 195 12.78 -7.23 5.91
N VAL A 196 13.54 -7.25 4.83
CA VAL A 196 14.10 -6.04 4.25
C VAL A 196 13.32 -5.73 2.98
N ILE A 197 12.82 -4.50 2.88
CA ILE A 197 12.17 -4.00 1.67
C ILE A 197 13.14 -3.05 0.97
N ARG A 198 13.40 -3.30 -0.29
CA ARG A 198 14.07 -2.37 -1.18
C ARG A 198 13.03 -1.42 -1.76
N SER A 199 13.30 -0.11 -1.72
CA SER A 199 12.39 0.92 -2.22
C SER A 199 12.09 0.78 -3.71
N ASN A 200 11.05 1.46 -4.18
CA ASN A 200 10.70 1.48 -5.61
C ASN A 200 11.80 2.06 -6.51
N THR A 201 12.68 2.91 -5.96
CA THR A 201 13.85 3.45 -6.66
C THR A 201 15.02 2.47 -6.73
N GLY A 202 15.02 1.44 -5.90
CA GLY A 202 16.08 0.45 -5.80
C GLY A 202 17.29 0.85 -4.95
N ASN A 203 17.27 2.05 -4.35
CA ASN A 203 18.45 2.65 -3.71
C ASN A 203 18.37 2.74 -2.19
N GLU A 204 17.22 2.45 -1.60
CA GLU A 204 16.98 2.56 -0.17
C GLU A 204 16.46 1.24 0.38
N TYR A 205 16.83 0.91 1.59
CA TYR A 205 16.53 -0.35 2.24
C TYR A 205 15.87 -0.09 3.59
N TYR A 206 14.80 -0.81 3.86
CA TYR A 206 14.00 -0.64 5.07
C TYR A 206 13.76 -1.99 5.73
N ILE A 207 14.10 -2.13 7.00
CA ILE A 207 13.59 -3.25 7.79
C ILE A 207 12.09 -3.03 8.01
N PHE A 208 11.35 -4.13 7.94
CA PHE A 208 9.91 -4.14 7.97
C PHE A 208 9.40 -5.33 8.79
N GLN A 209 8.56 -5.06 9.77
CA GLN A 209 7.97 -6.06 10.64
C GLN A 209 6.48 -5.80 10.79
N VAL A 210 5.63 -6.78 10.50
CA VAL A 210 4.21 -6.70 10.84
C VAL A 210 4.05 -7.05 12.32
N THR A 211 3.48 -6.14 13.09
CA THR A 211 3.31 -6.26 14.57
C THR A 211 1.87 -6.47 14.98
N GLY A 212 0.90 -6.18 14.12
CA GLY A 212 -0.52 -6.34 14.38
C GLY A 212 -1.34 -6.48 13.10
N TYR A 213 -2.57 -6.95 13.22
CA TYR A 213 -3.52 -7.12 12.09
C TYR A 213 -4.94 -6.70 12.43
N TYR A 214 -5.24 -6.44 13.67
CA TYR A 214 -6.57 -6.08 14.15
C TYR A 214 -6.58 -4.65 14.68
N SER A 215 -7.73 -3.97 14.54
CA SER A 215 -7.95 -2.69 15.21
C SER A 215 -8.03 -2.89 16.74
N PRO A 216 -7.97 -1.82 17.55
CA PRO A 216 -8.20 -1.92 19.00
C PRO A 216 -9.53 -2.58 19.37
N GLU A 217 -10.55 -2.45 18.50
CA GLU A 217 -11.88 -3.04 18.68
C GLU A 217 -11.96 -4.50 18.17
N GLY A 218 -10.84 -5.08 17.71
CA GLY A 218 -10.77 -6.46 17.23
C GLY A 218 -11.20 -6.66 15.77
N THR A 219 -11.39 -5.59 15.00
CA THR A 219 -11.71 -5.70 13.57
C THR A 219 -10.47 -6.07 12.76
N SER A 220 -10.58 -7.09 11.89
CA SER A 220 -9.49 -7.54 11.02
C SER A 220 -9.18 -6.55 9.89
N ALA A 221 -8.01 -6.73 9.26
CA ALA A 221 -7.52 -5.91 8.15
C ALA A 221 -7.09 -4.48 8.56
N TYR A 222 -6.48 -4.40 9.73
CA TYR A 222 -5.79 -3.21 10.23
C TYR A 222 -4.30 -3.56 10.49
N PRO A 223 -3.51 -3.91 9.45
CA PRO A 223 -2.10 -4.21 9.67
C PRO A 223 -1.40 -3.02 10.32
N THR A 224 -0.62 -3.34 11.34
CA THR A 224 0.31 -2.41 11.99
C THR A 224 1.72 -2.90 11.72
N VAL A 225 2.55 -2.02 11.22
CA VAL A 225 3.93 -2.34 10.84
C VAL A 225 4.92 -1.42 11.54
N ARG A 226 6.04 -1.97 11.99
CA ARG A 226 7.21 -1.21 12.44
C ARG A 226 8.28 -1.28 11.37
N TRP A 227 8.92 -0.15 11.08
CA TRP A 227 9.92 -0.07 10.03
C TRP A 227 10.98 1.00 10.32
N LYS A 228 12.13 0.86 9.69
CA LYS A 228 13.25 1.79 9.80
C LYS A 228 14.12 1.69 8.56
N GLN A 229 14.64 2.81 8.08
CA GLN A 229 15.68 2.82 7.05
C GLN A 229 16.99 2.30 7.63
N ILE A 230 17.67 1.45 6.87
CA ILE A 230 18.97 0.87 7.20
C ILE A 230 19.94 1.07 6.03
N PRO A 231 21.28 1.03 6.28
CA PRO A 231 22.24 1.00 5.20
C PRO A 231 22.18 -0.32 4.42
N TYR A 232 22.74 -0.29 3.21
CA TYR A 232 22.93 -1.50 2.39
C TYR A 232 23.88 -2.51 2.96
#